data_1fd51c98ec1222215105d58ae01c15e8
#
_entry.id   1fd51c98ec1222215105d58ae01c15e8
#
_cell.length_a   1.000
_cell.length_b   1.000
_cell.length_c   1.000
_cell.angle_alpha   90.00
_cell.angle_beta   90.00
_cell.angle_gamma   90.00
#
_symmetry.space_group_name_H-M   'P 1'
#
loop_
_entity.id
_entity.type
_entity.pdbx_description
1 polymer ?
#
loop_
_entity_poly.entity_id
_entity_poly.type
_entity_poly.pdbx_seq_one_letter_code
_entity_poly.pdbx_strand_id
1 'polypeptide(L)'
;IRTSHVMAKMINENFDPAFFKVVEGGISETNALLAERFDKIFFTGSVAVGKIVYQAAAKYLTPVTLELGGKSPAIITDAANLKLHVKRIIWAKFINAGQTCIAPDYILLPKSLEQEFLTLAKAEIAQEHFAVANDNYVQIINTKNVQRLANLLDPAKVYCGGGFNEQTRVFEPTIMQQVSFDDKIM
;
A
#
# COMPACT_ATOMS: atom_id res chain seq x y z
N ILE A 1 14.04 2.34 9.03
CA ILE A 1 15.50 2.49 9.13
C ILE A 1 16.05 1.69 10.32
N ARG A 2 15.52 1.86 11.55
CA ARG A 2 16.04 1.11 12.72
C ARG A 2 15.85 -0.40 12.60
N THR A 3 14.67 -0.84 12.15
CA THR A 3 14.36 -2.27 11.98
C THR A 3 15.22 -2.90 10.90
N SER A 4 15.39 -2.25 9.74
CA SER A 4 16.24 -2.75 8.66
C SER A 4 17.68 -2.93 9.12
N HIS A 5 18.21 -1.96 9.87
CA HIS A 5 19.56 -2.04 10.42
C HIS A 5 19.74 -3.20 11.42
N VAL A 6 18.76 -3.41 12.32
CA VAL A 6 18.81 -4.54 13.25
C VAL A 6 18.75 -5.87 12.50
N MET A 7 17.88 -6.00 11.48
CA MET A 7 17.80 -7.21 10.66
C MET A 7 19.09 -7.45 9.87
N ALA A 8 19.67 -6.39 9.28
CA ALA A 8 20.93 -6.48 8.55
C ALA A 8 22.06 -6.96 9.47
N LYS A 9 22.17 -6.35 10.64
CA LYS A 9 23.15 -6.75 11.67
C LYS A 9 22.95 -8.21 12.09
N MET A 10 21.72 -8.60 12.42
CA MET A 10 21.41 -9.97 12.83
C MET A 10 21.82 -11.00 11.77
N ILE A 11 21.58 -10.72 10.49
CA ILE A 11 21.93 -11.65 9.41
C ILE A 11 23.44 -11.61 9.13
N ASN A 12 24.02 -10.43 8.97
CA ASN A 12 25.43 -10.29 8.57
C ASN A 12 26.43 -10.76 9.65
N GLU A 13 26.04 -10.73 10.93
CA GLU A 13 26.91 -11.15 12.05
C GLU A 13 26.77 -12.65 12.40
N ASN A 14 25.65 -13.32 12.01
CA ASN A 14 25.38 -14.67 12.44
C ASN A 14 25.38 -15.71 11.32
N PHE A 15 25.42 -15.29 10.06
CA PHE A 15 25.45 -16.19 8.92
C PHE A 15 26.69 -15.98 8.06
N ASP A 16 27.16 -17.06 7.43
CA ASP A 16 28.28 -16.98 6.48
C ASP A 16 27.92 -16.07 5.31
N PRO A 17 28.67 -15.01 5.05
CA PRO A 17 28.42 -14.06 3.97
C PRO A 17 28.50 -14.68 2.55
N ALA A 18 29.05 -15.89 2.41
CA ALA A 18 29.02 -16.64 1.16
C ALA A 18 27.61 -17.16 0.82
N PHE A 19 26.74 -17.31 1.83
CA PHE A 19 25.37 -17.79 1.64
C PHE A 19 24.32 -16.69 1.86
N PHE A 20 24.55 -15.78 2.83
CA PHE A 20 23.59 -14.75 3.19
C PHE A 20 24.29 -13.40 3.38
N LYS A 21 23.82 -12.42 2.64
CA LYS A 21 24.31 -11.04 2.77
C LYS A 21 23.17 -10.05 2.67
N VAL A 22 23.03 -9.18 3.66
CA VAL A 22 22.12 -8.04 3.58
C VAL A 22 22.93 -6.78 3.21
N VAL A 23 22.51 -6.13 2.16
CA VAL A 23 23.03 -4.82 1.74
C VAL A 23 21.97 -3.78 2.04
N GLU A 24 22.28 -2.84 2.94
CA GLU A 24 21.41 -1.70 3.20
C GLU A 24 21.80 -0.56 2.25
N GLY A 25 20.78 0.18 1.79
CA GLY A 25 21.03 1.33 0.93
C GLY A 25 19.77 1.87 0.29
N GLY A 26 19.95 2.81 -0.61
CA GLY A 26 18.89 3.43 -1.39
C GLY A 26 19.00 3.10 -2.87
N ILE A 27 18.71 4.10 -3.71
CA ILE A 27 18.72 3.94 -5.18
C ILE A 27 20.13 3.63 -5.69
N SER A 28 21.18 4.23 -5.11
CA SER A 28 22.57 4.04 -5.54
C SER A 28 23.01 2.59 -5.39
N GLU A 29 22.80 2.03 -4.19
CA GLU A 29 23.17 0.66 -3.85
C GLU A 29 22.33 -0.35 -4.63
N THR A 30 21.04 -0.06 -4.79
CA THR A 30 20.16 -0.90 -5.62
C THR A 30 20.61 -0.94 -7.07
N ASN A 31 21.00 0.20 -7.65
CA ASN A 31 21.51 0.26 -9.01
C ASN A 31 22.84 -0.49 -9.15
N ALA A 32 23.73 -0.38 -8.15
CA ALA A 32 24.98 -1.13 -8.14
C ALA A 32 24.72 -2.64 -8.12
N LEU A 33 23.80 -3.11 -7.27
CA LEU A 33 23.40 -4.52 -7.25
C LEU A 33 22.79 -4.97 -8.59
N LEU A 34 21.92 -4.19 -9.19
CA LEU A 34 21.30 -4.51 -10.48
C LEU A 34 22.30 -4.54 -11.66
N ALA A 35 23.49 -3.94 -11.50
CA ALA A 35 24.57 -4.03 -12.47
C ALA A 35 25.31 -5.38 -12.41
N GLU A 36 25.20 -6.10 -11.29
CA GLU A 36 25.81 -7.41 -11.10
C GLU A 36 24.98 -8.53 -11.73
N ARG A 37 25.64 -9.68 -11.96
CA ARG A 37 24.97 -10.88 -12.49
C ARG A 37 24.38 -11.70 -11.34
N PHE A 38 23.08 -11.98 -11.43
CA PHE A 38 22.36 -12.90 -10.54
C PHE A 38 21.77 -14.08 -11.32
N ASP A 39 21.61 -15.22 -10.67
CA ASP A 39 20.90 -16.37 -11.24
C ASP A 39 19.38 -16.20 -11.18
N LYS A 40 18.87 -15.42 -10.22
CA LYS A 40 17.46 -15.06 -10.08
C LYS A 40 17.32 -13.75 -9.30
N ILE A 41 16.33 -12.95 -9.69
CA ILE A 41 15.94 -11.74 -8.94
C ILE A 41 14.49 -11.91 -8.48
N PHE A 42 14.25 -11.66 -7.19
CA PHE A 42 12.91 -11.50 -6.62
C PHE A 42 12.78 -10.05 -6.16
N PHE A 43 11.81 -9.33 -6.70
CA PHE A 43 11.62 -7.91 -6.41
C PHE A 43 10.21 -7.64 -5.90
N THR A 44 10.11 -6.86 -4.83
CA THR A 44 8.85 -6.30 -4.33
C THR A 44 8.92 -4.77 -4.35
N GLY A 45 7.93 -4.12 -4.98
CA GLY A 45 7.88 -2.68 -5.04
C GLY A 45 6.86 -2.13 -6.05
N SER A 46 7.10 -0.92 -6.56
CA SER A 46 6.20 -0.31 -7.54
C SER A 46 6.38 -0.87 -8.95
N VAL A 47 5.33 -0.79 -9.76
CA VAL A 47 5.38 -1.18 -11.18
C VAL A 47 6.50 -0.45 -11.93
N ALA A 48 6.69 0.85 -11.66
CA ALA A 48 7.72 1.64 -12.33
C ALA A 48 9.13 1.11 -12.03
N VAL A 49 9.41 0.79 -10.76
CA VAL A 49 10.71 0.22 -10.36
C VAL A 49 10.83 -1.24 -10.83
N GLY A 50 9.76 -2.02 -10.79
CA GLY A 50 9.76 -3.39 -11.34
C GLY A 50 10.15 -3.45 -12.82
N LYS A 51 9.73 -2.49 -13.62
CA LYS A 51 10.16 -2.36 -15.02
C LYS A 51 11.68 -2.12 -15.14
N ILE A 52 12.25 -1.28 -14.28
CA ILE A 52 13.70 -1.00 -14.23
C ILE A 52 14.46 -2.29 -13.87
N VAL A 53 14.01 -3.00 -12.85
CA VAL A 53 14.61 -4.27 -12.42
C VAL A 53 14.56 -5.29 -13.54
N TYR A 54 13.43 -5.44 -14.22
CA TYR A 54 13.28 -6.39 -15.32
C TYR A 54 14.19 -6.05 -16.51
N GLN A 55 14.31 -4.76 -16.85
CA GLN A 55 15.21 -4.31 -17.91
C GLN A 55 16.69 -4.55 -17.56
N ALA A 56 17.09 -4.33 -16.32
CA ALA A 56 18.46 -4.61 -15.86
C ALA A 56 18.77 -6.10 -15.92
N ALA A 57 17.86 -6.95 -15.47
CA ALA A 57 17.99 -8.41 -15.49
C ALA A 57 18.11 -8.98 -16.91
N ALA A 58 17.44 -8.36 -17.89
CA ALA A 58 17.48 -8.79 -19.29
C ALA A 58 18.91 -8.80 -19.88
N LYS A 59 19.81 -7.96 -19.39
CA LYS A 59 21.23 -7.93 -19.81
C LYS A 59 21.92 -9.28 -19.64
N TYR A 60 21.54 -10.03 -18.61
CA TYR A 60 22.13 -11.31 -18.28
C TYR A 60 21.16 -12.48 -18.46
N LEU A 61 19.97 -12.24 -19.04
CA LEU A 61 18.86 -13.19 -19.15
C LEU A 61 18.45 -13.78 -17.78
N THR A 62 18.62 -13.00 -16.71
CA THR A 62 18.28 -13.40 -15.34
C THR A 62 16.76 -13.51 -15.18
N PRO A 63 16.22 -14.64 -14.73
CA PRO A 63 14.79 -14.76 -14.42
C PRO A 63 14.38 -13.81 -13.27
N VAL A 64 13.25 -13.13 -13.45
CA VAL A 64 12.72 -12.18 -12.45
C VAL A 64 11.33 -12.58 -11.98
N THR A 65 11.12 -12.59 -10.67
CA THR A 65 9.78 -12.62 -10.07
C THR A 65 9.47 -11.23 -9.53
N LEU A 66 8.34 -10.64 -9.94
CA LEU A 66 7.91 -9.30 -9.55
C LEU A 66 6.66 -9.39 -8.67
N GLU A 67 6.77 -8.88 -7.44
CA GLU A 67 5.67 -8.61 -6.53
C GLU A 67 5.42 -7.10 -6.52
N LEU A 68 4.28 -6.67 -7.03
CA LEU A 68 3.98 -5.26 -7.29
C LEU A 68 2.75 -4.78 -6.52
N GLY A 69 2.32 -3.55 -6.77
CA GLY A 69 1.08 -3.03 -6.22
C GLY A 69 -0.16 -3.68 -6.84
N GLY A 70 -1.32 -3.40 -6.26
CA GLY A 70 -2.61 -3.95 -6.69
C GLY A 70 -3.73 -2.92 -6.63
N LYS A 71 -4.84 -3.27 -7.29
CA LYS A 71 -6.14 -2.61 -7.28
C LYS A 71 -7.19 -3.66 -6.88
N SER A 72 -7.07 -4.18 -5.65
CA SER A 72 -7.87 -5.33 -5.18
C SER A 72 -9.33 -4.92 -4.92
N PRO A 73 -10.32 -5.47 -5.67
CA PRO A 73 -11.71 -5.22 -5.39
C PRO A 73 -12.19 -5.99 -4.14
N ALA A 74 -13.09 -5.37 -3.37
CA ALA A 74 -13.93 -6.08 -2.43
C ALA A 74 -15.34 -6.17 -3.02
N ILE A 75 -15.90 -7.38 -3.13
CA ILE A 75 -17.19 -7.62 -3.77
C ILE A 75 -18.19 -8.06 -2.71
N ILE A 76 -19.27 -7.30 -2.57
CA ILE A 76 -20.40 -7.59 -1.67
C ILE A 76 -21.60 -7.94 -2.55
N THR A 77 -22.09 -9.17 -2.44
CA THR A 77 -23.18 -9.67 -3.30
C THR A 77 -24.58 -9.50 -2.69
N ASP A 78 -24.65 -9.43 -1.36
CA ASP A 78 -25.91 -9.34 -0.63
C ASP A 78 -25.76 -8.59 0.71
N ALA A 79 -26.88 -8.38 1.40
CA ALA A 79 -26.90 -7.66 2.69
C ALA A 79 -26.54 -8.54 3.91
N ALA A 80 -26.34 -9.85 3.73
CA ALA A 80 -26.08 -10.75 4.84
C ALA A 80 -24.81 -10.33 5.60
N ASN A 81 -24.96 -10.06 6.91
CA ASN A 81 -23.86 -9.61 7.77
C ASN A 81 -23.10 -8.36 7.28
N LEU A 82 -23.76 -7.43 6.58
CA LEU A 82 -23.13 -6.24 6.00
C LEU A 82 -22.25 -5.49 7.02
N LYS A 83 -22.69 -5.33 8.26
CA LYS A 83 -21.90 -4.69 9.33
C LYS A 83 -20.56 -5.40 9.58
N LEU A 84 -20.53 -6.73 9.57
CA LEU A 84 -19.31 -7.51 9.73
C LEU A 84 -18.38 -7.36 8.52
N HIS A 85 -18.95 -7.35 7.30
CA HIS A 85 -18.20 -7.14 6.08
C HIS A 85 -17.55 -5.75 6.06
N VAL A 86 -18.30 -4.71 6.41
CA VAL A 86 -17.77 -3.35 6.55
C VAL A 86 -16.60 -3.30 7.54
N LYS A 87 -16.77 -3.85 8.73
CA LYS A 87 -15.71 -3.89 9.74
C LYS A 87 -14.43 -4.53 9.21
N ARG A 88 -14.54 -5.69 8.56
CA ARG A 88 -13.39 -6.40 7.97
C ARG A 88 -12.73 -5.60 6.84
N ILE A 89 -13.51 -4.96 5.98
CA ILE A 89 -13.00 -4.15 4.88
C ILE A 89 -12.27 -2.92 5.40
N ILE A 90 -12.85 -2.20 6.37
CA ILE A 90 -12.23 -1.00 6.97
C ILE A 90 -10.92 -1.38 7.66
N TRP A 91 -10.93 -2.44 8.47
CA TRP A 91 -9.71 -2.93 9.10
C TRP A 91 -8.64 -3.31 8.07
N ALA A 92 -8.99 -4.14 7.07
CA ALA A 92 -8.05 -4.59 6.04
C ALA A 92 -7.51 -3.45 5.17
N LYS A 93 -8.36 -2.41 4.92
CA LYS A 93 -7.95 -1.24 4.14
C LYS A 93 -6.97 -0.37 4.88
N PHE A 94 -7.21 -0.10 6.17
CA PHE A 94 -6.45 0.91 6.90
C PHE A 94 -5.28 0.35 7.72
N ILE A 95 -5.10 -0.96 7.76
CA ILE A 95 -3.84 -1.53 8.24
C ILE A 95 -2.68 -0.96 7.41
N ASN A 96 -1.62 -0.54 8.08
CA ASN A 96 -0.48 0.15 7.46
C ASN A 96 -0.88 1.38 6.61
N ALA A 97 -1.98 2.06 6.97
CA ALA A 97 -2.57 3.19 6.22
C ALA A 97 -2.85 2.85 4.74
N GLY A 98 -3.23 1.61 4.44
CA GLY A 98 -3.51 1.14 3.09
C GLY A 98 -2.29 0.91 2.19
N GLN A 99 -1.08 1.03 2.72
CA GLN A 99 0.17 0.85 1.97
C GLN A 99 0.54 -0.63 1.86
N THR A 100 -0.39 -1.43 1.33
CA THR A 100 -0.27 -2.90 1.20
C THR A 100 -0.80 -3.31 -0.17
N CYS A 101 -0.09 -4.19 -0.87
CA CYS A 101 -0.43 -4.63 -2.23
C CYS A 101 -1.81 -5.30 -2.33
N ILE A 102 -2.26 -5.97 -1.27
CA ILE A 102 -3.55 -6.67 -1.19
C ILE A 102 -4.63 -5.88 -0.45
N ALA A 103 -4.37 -4.62 -0.05
CA ALA A 103 -5.39 -3.82 0.62
C ALA A 103 -6.63 -3.65 -0.28
N PRO A 104 -7.85 -3.81 0.25
CA PRO A 104 -9.07 -3.48 -0.49
C PRO A 104 -8.97 -2.06 -1.04
N ASP A 105 -9.15 -1.90 -2.35
CA ASP A 105 -8.95 -0.61 -2.99
C ASP A 105 -10.26 0.04 -3.40
N TYR A 106 -11.12 -0.71 -4.07
CA TYR A 106 -12.48 -0.28 -4.41
C TYR A 106 -13.50 -1.37 -4.06
N ILE A 107 -14.75 -0.96 -3.96
CA ILE A 107 -15.84 -1.83 -3.51
C ILE A 107 -16.90 -1.90 -4.59
N LEU A 108 -17.25 -3.14 -4.96
CA LEU A 108 -18.38 -3.44 -5.82
C LEU A 108 -19.52 -3.97 -4.97
N LEU A 109 -20.66 -3.31 -5.00
CA LEU A 109 -21.84 -3.72 -4.24
C LEU A 109 -23.13 -3.34 -4.99
N PRO A 110 -24.27 -4.01 -4.69
CA PRO A 110 -25.56 -3.61 -5.20
C PRO A 110 -25.89 -2.16 -4.84
N LYS A 111 -26.43 -1.42 -5.79
CA LYS A 111 -26.82 0.00 -5.60
C LYS A 111 -27.72 0.21 -4.37
N SER A 112 -28.59 -0.75 -4.07
CA SER A 112 -29.47 -0.73 -2.90
C SER A 112 -28.73 -0.74 -1.56
N LEU A 113 -27.49 -1.23 -1.51
CA LEU A 113 -26.67 -1.31 -0.29
C LEU A 113 -25.70 -0.13 -0.12
N GLU A 114 -25.54 0.71 -1.12
CA GLU A 114 -24.54 1.78 -1.13
C GLU A 114 -24.66 2.70 0.09
N GLN A 115 -25.86 3.23 0.34
CA GLN A 115 -26.07 4.19 1.42
C GLN A 115 -25.86 3.57 2.81
N GLU A 116 -26.32 2.33 3.00
CA GLU A 116 -26.12 1.60 4.24
C GLU A 116 -24.63 1.30 4.45
N PHE A 117 -23.94 0.82 3.41
CA PHE A 117 -22.49 0.59 3.45
C PHE A 117 -21.73 1.84 3.83
N LEU A 118 -21.97 2.98 3.17
CA LEU A 118 -21.30 4.26 3.44
C LEU A 118 -21.51 4.72 4.88
N THR A 119 -22.74 4.59 5.39
CA THR A 119 -23.08 4.95 6.77
C THR A 119 -22.32 4.09 7.78
N LEU A 120 -22.33 2.77 7.58
CA LEU A 120 -21.62 1.82 8.44
C LEU A 120 -20.09 2.02 8.38
N ALA A 121 -19.55 2.24 7.19
CA ALA A 121 -18.12 2.45 7.00
C ALA A 121 -17.62 3.73 7.68
N LYS A 122 -18.36 4.84 7.55
CA LYS A 122 -18.05 6.08 8.26
C LYS A 122 -18.13 5.90 9.79
N ALA A 123 -19.11 5.18 10.28
CA ALA A 123 -19.24 4.88 11.70
C ALA A 123 -18.08 4.01 12.22
N GLU A 124 -17.67 3.00 11.47
CA GLU A 124 -16.54 2.13 11.82
C GLU A 124 -15.23 2.93 11.85
N ILE A 125 -14.95 3.77 10.84
CA ILE A 125 -13.77 4.65 10.83
C ILE A 125 -13.77 5.56 12.05
N ALA A 126 -14.92 6.14 12.42
CA ALA A 126 -15.04 6.99 13.61
C ALA A 126 -14.82 6.20 14.91
N GLN A 127 -15.30 4.96 14.99
CA GLN A 127 -15.13 4.10 16.15
C GLN A 127 -13.68 3.65 16.36
N GLU A 128 -12.96 3.34 15.29
CA GLU A 128 -11.56 2.88 15.34
C GLU A 128 -10.59 3.99 15.75
N HIS A 129 -10.97 5.26 15.62
CA HIS A 129 -10.13 6.40 15.96
C HIS A 129 -8.70 6.28 15.41
N PHE A 130 -8.59 6.01 14.11
CA PHE A 130 -7.29 5.85 13.43
C PHE A 130 -6.41 7.09 13.65
N ALA A 131 -5.37 6.92 14.44
CA ALA A 131 -4.39 7.97 14.70
C ALA A 131 -3.03 7.36 15.03
N VAL A 132 -1.96 8.04 14.62
CA VAL A 132 -0.58 7.62 14.94
C VAL A 132 -0.35 7.62 16.46
N ALA A 133 -0.97 8.54 17.16
CA ALA A 133 -0.89 8.62 18.64
C ALA A 133 -1.57 7.45 19.36
N ASN A 134 -2.47 6.72 18.69
CA ASN A 134 -3.18 5.57 19.23
C ASN A 134 -2.50 4.22 18.86
N ASP A 135 -1.35 4.26 18.20
CA ASP A 135 -0.62 3.09 17.68
C ASP A 135 -1.45 2.15 16.77
N ASN A 136 -2.59 2.65 16.23
CA ASN A 136 -3.46 1.91 15.33
C ASN A 136 -3.43 2.45 13.88
N TYR A 137 -2.62 3.47 13.61
CA TYR A 137 -2.45 4.05 12.29
C TYR A 137 -0.99 4.46 12.07
N VAL A 138 -0.56 4.54 10.82
CA VAL A 138 0.82 4.89 10.48
C VAL A 138 0.89 6.03 9.48
N GLN A 139 2.04 6.63 9.39
CA GLN A 139 2.33 7.68 8.42
C GLN A 139 2.52 7.10 7.02
N ILE A 140 2.20 7.89 6.00
CA ILE A 140 2.60 7.59 4.62
C ILE A 140 4.13 7.65 4.53
N ILE A 141 4.71 6.74 3.76
CA ILE A 141 6.17 6.50 3.75
C ILE A 141 7.00 7.76 3.47
N ASN A 142 6.52 8.67 2.64
CA ASN A 142 7.18 9.94 2.35
C ASN A 142 6.19 11.00 1.83
N THR A 143 6.62 12.26 1.83
CA THR A 143 5.81 13.41 1.38
C THR A 143 5.40 13.30 -0.09
N LYS A 144 6.27 12.77 -0.96
CA LYS A 144 5.94 12.55 -2.38
C LYS A 144 4.70 11.66 -2.54
N ASN A 145 4.56 10.63 -1.70
CA ASN A 145 3.38 9.76 -1.73
C ASN A 145 2.14 10.43 -1.10
N VAL A 146 2.30 11.30 -0.11
CA VAL A 146 1.17 12.12 0.39
C VAL A 146 0.62 12.99 -0.74
N GLN A 147 1.48 13.70 -1.46
CA GLN A 147 1.09 14.54 -2.61
C GLN A 147 0.47 13.72 -3.73
N ARG A 148 1.02 12.54 -4.03
CA ARG A 148 0.45 11.62 -5.02
C ARG A 148 -0.98 11.22 -4.63
N LEU A 149 -1.22 10.87 -3.38
CA LEU A 149 -2.56 10.50 -2.88
C LEU A 149 -3.52 11.69 -2.93
N ALA A 150 -3.07 12.88 -2.53
CA ALA A 150 -3.87 14.10 -2.61
C ALA A 150 -4.31 14.40 -4.05
N ASN A 151 -3.43 14.19 -5.02
CA ASN A 151 -3.74 14.39 -6.45
C ASN A 151 -4.71 13.37 -7.04
N LEU A 152 -4.98 12.25 -6.34
CA LEU A 152 -5.98 11.25 -6.74
C LEU A 152 -7.39 11.63 -6.27
N LEU A 153 -7.51 12.52 -5.27
CA LEU A 153 -8.82 12.92 -4.75
C LEU A 153 -9.55 13.82 -5.74
N ASP A 154 -10.81 13.50 -5.95
CA ASP A 154 -11.82 14.45 -6.43
C ASP A 154 -12.64 14.90 -5.23
N PRO A 155 -12.53 16.16 -4.79
CA PRO A 155 -13.23 16.65 -3.60
C PRO A 155 -14.76 16.51 -3.70
N ALA A 156 -15.32 16.54 -4.90
CA ALA A 156 -16.76 16.38 -5.13
C ALA A 156 -17.24 14.94 -4.86
N LYS A 157 -16.34 13.97 -4.89
CA LYS A 157 -16.61 12.54 -4.67
C LYS A 157 -16.23 12.05 -3.28
N VAL A 158 -15.57 12.86 -2.45
CA VAL A 158 -15.21 12.49 -1.09
C VAL A 158 -16.48 12.41 -0.22
N TYR A 159 -16.76 11.22 0.30
CA TYR A 159 -17.84 10.99 1.25
C TYR A 159 -17.44 11.28 2.69
N CYS A 160 -16.22 10.87 3.09
CA CYS A 160 -15.64 11.19 4.40
C CYS A 160 -14.11 11.12 4.33
N GLY A 161 -13.44 11.79 5.27
CA GLY A 161 -11.98 11.92 5.27
C GLY A 161 -11.50 12.94 4.24
N GLY A 162 -10.34 12.68 3.64
CA GLY A 162 -9.73 13.53 2.61
C GLY A 162 -8.72 14.52 3.16
N GLY A 163 -8.66 14.70 4.49
CA GLY A 163 -7.65 15.54 5.13
C GLY A 163 -6.27 14.90 5.08
N PHE A 164 -5.25 15.73 4.93
CA PHE A 164 -3.87 15.26 4.99
C PHE A 164 -2.92 16.36 5.48
N ASN A 165 -1.77 15.94 5.97
CA ASN A 165 -0.71 16.85 6.40
C ASN A 165 0.63 16.33 5.86
N GLU A 166 1.28 17.13 5.01
CA GLU A 166 2.55 16.76 4.38
C GLU A 166 3.72 16.70 5.35
N GLN A 167 3.71 17.53 6.39
CA GLN A 167 4.79 17.58 7.38
C GLN A 167 4.77 16.36 8.29
N THR A 168 3.59 16.00 8.78
CA THR A 168 3.41 14.79 9.59
C THR A 168 3.25 13.53 8.76
N ARG A 169 3.03 13.67 7.45
CA ARG A 169 2.76 12.57 6.49
C ARG A 169 1.55 11.71 6.88
N VAL A 170 0.61 12.28 7.58
CA VAL A 170 -0.66 11.61 7.89
C VAL A 170 -1.66 11.93 6.79
N PHE A 171 -2.34 10.90 6.32
CA PHE A 171 -3.46 10.99 5.38
C PHE A 171 -4.66 10.31 6.03
N GLU A 172 -5.75 11.03 6.19
CA GLU A 172 -6.95 10.50 6.84
C GLU A 172 -7.55 9.30 6.09
N PRO A 173 -8.11 8.32 6.81
CA PRO A 173 -8.97 7.31 6.20
C PRO A 173 -10.05 7.98 5.34
N THR A 174 -10.05 7.66 4.04
CA THR A 174 -10.87 8.38 3.06
C THR A 174 -11.75 7.41 2.28
N ILE A 175 -13.01 7.75 2.15
CA ILE A 175 -13.97 7.06 1.27
C ILE A 175 -14.44 8.03 0.18
N MET A 176 -14.33 7.58 -1.06
CA MET A 176 -14.92 8.26 -2.22
C MET A 176 -16.12 7.46 -2.71
N GLN A 177 -17.14 8.15 -3.20
CA GLN A 177 -18.37 7.58 -3.77
C GLN A 177 -18.56 8.01 -5.22
N GLN A 178 -19.46 7.33 -5.94
CA GLN A 178 -19.77 7.64 -7.35
C GLN A 178 -18.51 7.66 -8.24
N VAL A 179 -17.55 6.79 -7.92
CA VAL A 179 -16.31 6.64 -8.67
C VAL A 179 -16.56 5.80 -9.91
N SER A 180 -16.00 6.19 -11.04
CA SER A 180 -15.98 5.45 -12.29
C SER A 180 -14.58 4.90 -12.58
N PHE A 181 -14.46 3.96 -13.51
CA PHE A 181 -13.16 3.42 -13.93
C PHE A 181 -12.28 4.44 -14.68
N ASP A 182 -12.84 5.59 -15.06
CA ASP A 182 -12.11 6.69 -15.72
C ASP A 182 -11.55 7.72 -14.72
N ASP A 183 -11.88 7.60 -13.43
CA ASP A 183 -11.39 8.50 -12.40
C ASP A 183 -9.91 8.24 -12.09
N LYS A 184 -9.19 9.31 -11.72
CA LYS A 184 -7.75 9.23 -11.38
C LYS A 184 -7.43 8.24 -10.28
N ILE A 185 -8.39 7.99 -9.38
CA ILE A 185 -8.23 7.06 -8.26
C ILE A 185 -8.25 5.61 -8.74
N MET A 186 -8.82 5.33 -9.90
CA MET A 186 -8.92 3.99 -10.50
C MET A 186 -7.77 3.74 -11.46
#